data_87b6e76255e74681505af0a006a528e7
#
_entry.id   87b6e76255e74681505af0a006a528e7
#
_cell.length_a   1.000
_cell.length_b   1.000
_cell.length_c   1.000
_cell.angle_alpha   90.00
_cell.angle_beta   90.00
_cell.angle_gamma   90.00
#
_symmetry.space_group_name_H-M   'P 1'
#
loop_
_entity.id
_entity.type
_entity.pdbx_description
1 polymer ?
#
loop_
_entity_poly.entity_id
_entity_poly.type
_entity_poly.pdbx_seq_one_letter_code
_entity_poly.pdbx_strand_id
1 'polypeptide(L)'
;FGLIHYNPVSQKQTHIPTNLFTEVNMVQCDQRGKVWIGADNLLFAWLIQEQKFVLFGESNGAIQNEYLPNARLVNNEGDVYIGGVKGMLRIDGQLLLNTSEMPELQLLDIIINGESAQNKLYSHPAAISVPWDSNITIRIMSKEEDIFRKKVYRYRIEGLNDQYIES
;
A
#
# COMPACT_ATOMS: atom_id res chain seq x y z
N PHE A 1 7.10 0.27 17.38
CA PHE A 1 6.78 -1.07 16.86
C PHE A 1 7.58 -1.32 15.59
N GLY A 2 7.72 -2.58 15.15
CA GLY A 2 8.47 -2.91 13.94
C GLY A 2 9.10 -4.29 14.00
N LEU A 3 9.98 -4.55 13.03
CA LEU A 3 10.77 -5.77 12.94
C LEU A 3 12.22 -5.49 13.37
N ILE A 4 12.88 -6.52 13.83
CA ILE A 4 14.33 -6.50 14.07
C ILE A 4 14.97 -7.52 13.14
N HIS A 5 15.83 -7.04 12.24
CA HIS A 5 16.69 -7.89 11.47
C HIS A 5 18.02 -8.10 12.22
N TYR A 6 18.34 -9.34 12.52
CA TYR A 6 19.58 -9.71 13.19
C TYR A 6 20.50 -10.48 12.24
N ASN A 7 21.72 -9.99 12.08
CA ASN A 7 22.76 -10.69 11.34
C ASN A 7 23.68 -11.43 12.32
N PRO A 8 23.66 -12.77 12.35
CA PRO A 8 24.43 -13.54 13.33
C PRO A 8 25.95 -13.49 13.12
N VAL A 9 26.41 -13.21 11.90
CA VAL A 9 27.84 -13.14 11.58
C VAL A 9 28.46 -11.84 12.08
N SER A 10 27.81 -10.72 11.80
CA SER A 10 28.26 -9.39 12.24
C SER A 10 27.73 -8.98 13.61
N GLN A 11 26.83 -9.79 14.20
CA GLN A 11 26.09 -9.50 15.44
C GLN A 11 25.32 -8.16 15.40
N LYS A 12 25.06 -7.65 14.21
CA LYS A 12 24.37 -6.39 14.02
C LYS A 12 22.85 -6.58 14.05
N GLN A 13 22.18 -5.72 14.79
CA GLN A 13 20.72 -5.57 14.76
C GLN A 13 20.35 -4.32 13.96
N THR A 14 19.36 -4.48 13.11
CA THR A 14 18.77 -3.36 12.36
C THR A 14 17.28 -3.30 12.66
N HIS A 15 16.83 -2.20 13.23
CA HIS A 15 15.42 -1.97 13.50
C HIS A 15 14.73 -1.45 12.22
N ILE A 16 13.62 -2.06 11.85
CA ILE A 16 12.77 -1.70 10.72
C ILE A 16 11.47 -1.17 11.31
N PRO A 17 11.37 0.17 11.52
CA PRO A 17 10.21 0.76 12.16
C PRO A 17 9.00 0.72 11.23
N THR A 18 7.80 0.55 11.81
CA THR A 18 6.54 0.66 11.07
C THR A 18 5.41 1.04 12.01
N ASN A 19 4.41 1.71 11.48
CA ASN A 19 3.13 1.99 12.12
C ASN A 19 1.96 1.27 11.43
N LEU A 20 2.26 0.35 10.50
CA LEU A 20 1.23 -0.36 9.71
C LEU A 20 0.53 -1.44 10.54
N PHE A 21 1.16 -1.93 11.59
CA PHE A 21 0.63 -2.97 12.47
C PHE A 21 1.15 -2.81 13.90
N THR A 22 0.44 -3.40 14.83
CA THR A 22 0.75 -3.34 16.27
C THR A 22 1.16 -4.68 16.83
N GLU A 23 0.53 -5.76 16.41
CA GLU A 23 0.79 -7.10 16.90
C GLU A 23 1.20 -8.05 15.78
N VAL A 24 2.39 -8.64 15.90
CA VAL A 24 2.91 -9.60 14.93
C VAL A 24 2.74 -11.02 15.49
N ASN A 25 1.99 -11.84 14.78
CA ASN A 25 1.69 -13.22 15.17
C ASN A 25 2.57 -14.21 14.42
N MET A 26 2.96 -13.89 13.18
CA MET A 26 3.70 -14.79 12.31
C MET A 26 4.72 -14.03 11.46
N VAL A 27 5.91 -14.62 11.32
CA VAL A 27 6.94 -14.14 10.38
C VAL A 27 7.51 -15.34 9.64
N GLN A 28 7.57 -15.28 8.31
CA GLN A 28 8.14 -16.30 7.45
C GLN A 28 8.96 -15.67 6.33
N CYS A 29 10.24 -16.02 6.22
CA CYS A 29 11.04 -15.65 5.05
C CYS A 29 10.79 -16.64 3.92
N ASP A 30 10.69 -16.15 2.69
CA ASP A 30 10.71 -16.98 1.50
C ASP A 30 12.15 -17.13 0.94
N GLN A 31 12.30 -17.94 -0.11
CA GLN A 31 13.61 -18.18 -0.73
C GLN A 31 14.12 -17.01 -1.58
N ARG A 32 13.29 -16.00 -1.83
CA ARG A 32 13.59 -14.81 -2.66
C ARG A 32 13.83 -13.54 -1.84
N GLY A 33 13.92 -13.69 -0.53
CA GLY A 33 14.22 -12.57 0.36
C GLY A 33 13.02 -11.69 0.71
N LYS A 34 11.77 -12.15 0.46
CA LYS A 34 10.59 -11.51 1.04
C LYS A 34 10.36 -12.05 2.45
N VAL A 35 9.91 -11.21 3.33
CA VAL A 35 9.50 -11.58 4.69
C VAL A 35 7.99 -11.40 4.80
N TRP A 36 7.28 -12.50 4.91
CA TRP A 36 5.83 -12.54 5.11
C TRP A 36 5.51 -12.35 6.58
N ILE A 37 4.58 -11.47 6.89
CA ILE A 37 4.25 -11.03 8.25
C ILE A 37 2.75 -11.09 8.43
N GLY A 38 2.30 -11.99 9.29
CA GLY A 38 0.91 -12.00 9.77
C GLY A 38 0.80 -11.10 10.98
N ALA A 39 0.02 -10.03 10.87
CA ALA A 39 -0.14 -9.04 11.91
C ALA A 39 -1.54 -8.41 11.87
N ASP A 40 -2.16 -8.18 13.00
CA ASP A 40 -3.48 -7.52 13.14
C ASP A 40 -4.55 -8.12 12.19
N ASN A 41 -4.56 -9.47 12.03
CA ASN A 41 -5.41 -10.23 11.11
C ASN A 41 -5.18 -9.93 9.61
N LEU A 42 -4.10 -9.27 9.26
CA LEU A 42 -3.66 -8.95 7.91
C LEU A 42 -2.36 -9.66 7.56
N LEU A 43 -2.07 -9.78 6.28
CA LEU A 43 -0.81 -10.31 5.77
C LEU A 43 -0.04 -9.20 5.08
N PHE A 44 1.21 -9.02 5.48
CA PHE A 44 2.14 -8.09 4.85
C PHE A 44 3.33 -8.84 4.27
N ALA A 45 3.94 -8.26 3.26
CA ALA A 45 5.26 -8.65 2.78
C ALA A 45 6.25 -7.50 3.01
N TRP A 46 7.37 -7.77 3.67
CA TRP A 46 8.52 -6.88 3.70
C TRP A 46 9.46 -7.25 2.55
N LEU A 47 9.66 -6.33 1.64
CA LEU A 47 10.56 -6.46 0.50
C LEU A 47 11.92 -5.91 0.91
N ILE A 48 12.89 -6.81 1.14
CA ILE A 48 14.19 -6.43 1.72
C ILE A 48 14.98 -5.48 0.81
N GLN A 49 14.94 -5.70 -0.50
CA GLN A 49 15.68 -4.88 -1.46
C GLN A 49 15.11 -3.48 -1.58
N GLU A 50 13.79 -3.36 -1.63
CA GLU A 50 13.06 -2.11 -1.77
C GLU A 50 12.86 -1.39 -0.42
N GLN A 51 13.16 -2.08 0.69
CA GLN A 51 12.90 -1.60 2.07
C GLN A 51 11.46 -1.10 2.25
N LYS A 52 10.49 -1.88 1.77
CA LYS A 52 9.08 -1.49 1.72
C LYS A 52 8.18 -2.61 2.24
N PHE A 53 7.17 -2.21 3.02
CA PHE A 53 6.04 -3.08 3.34
C PHE A 53 4.97 -3.00 2.27
N VAL A 54 4.41 -4.16 1.91
CA VAL A 54 3.29 -4.29 0.99
C VAL A 54 2.18 -5.05 1.70
N LEU A 55 0.96 -4.52 1.71
CA LEU A 55 -0.21 -5.25 2.18
C LEU A 55 -0.59 -6.30 1.14
N PHE A 56 -0.66 -7.55 1.56
CA PHE A 56 -1.13 -8.68 0.76
C PHE A 56 -2.58 -8.98 1.17
N GLY A 57 -3.51 -8.40 0.45
CA GLY A 57 -4.93 -8.40 0.80
C GLY A 57 -5.81 -9.21 -0.17
N GLU A 58 -7.11 -8.92 -0.15
CA GLU A 58 -8.12 -9.64 -0.95
C GLU A 58 -7.84 -9.56 -2.45
N SER A 59 -7.35 -8.45 -2.96
CA SER A 59 -6.93 -8.30 -4.35
C SER A 59 -5.82 -9.28 -4.78
N ASN A 60 -5.05 -9.77 -3.81
CA ASN A 60 -4.00 -10.76 -4.02
C ASN A 60 -4.47 -12.17 -3.65
N GLY A 61 -5.75 -12.36 -3.30
CA GLY A 61 -6.34 -13.63 -2.88
C GLY A 61 -6.17 -13.95 -1.39
N ALA A 62 -5.62 -13.04 -0.58
CA ALA A 62 -5.54 -13.21 0.85
C ALA A 62 -6.75 -12.59 1.55
N ILE A 63 -7.44 -13.38 2.36
CA ILE A 63 -8.53 -12.93 3.22
C ILE A 63 -7.98 -12.48 4.58
N GLN A 64 -8.71 -11.59 5.27
CA GLN A 64 -8.45 -11.29 6.67
C GLN A 64 -8.50 -12.56 7.50
N ASN A 65 -7.41 -12.89 8.17
CA ASN A 65 -7.24 -14.13 8.90
C ASN A 65 -6.33 -13.92 10.11
N GLU A 66 -6.65 -14.54 11.21
CA GLU A 66 -5.73 -14.68 12.34
C GLU A 66 -4.70 -15.75 11.97
N TYR A 67 -3.50 -15.29 11.60
CA TYR A 67 -2.40 -16.17 11.20
C TYR A 67 -1.73 -16.78 12.41
N LEU A 68 -1.50 -18.11 12.36
CA LEU A 68 -0.97 -18.87 13.50
C LEU A 68 0.56 -18.94 13.46
N PRO A 69 1.25 -18.71 14.59
CA PRO A 69 2.71 -18.59 14.65
C PRO A 69 3.47 -19.79 14.05
N ASN A 70 2.95 -21.01 14.25
CA ASN A 70 3.62 -22.26 13.87
C ASN A 70 3.03 -22.93 12.63
N ALA A 71 2.01 -22.34 12.01
CA ALA A 71 1.35 -22.89 10.83
C ALA A 71 1.93 -22.29 9.54
N ARG A 72 3.21 -22.48 9.30
CA ARG A 72 3.92 -21.93 8.15
C ARG A 72 4.96 -22.91 7.60
N LEU A 73 5.11 -22.88 6.28
CA LEU A 73 6.06 -23.73 5.56
C LEU A 73 6.51 -23.02 4.28
N VAL A 74 7.74 -23.24 3.89
CA VAL A 74 8.23 -22.97 2.51
C VAL A 74 8.64 -24.30 1.92
N ASN A 75 8.06 -24.67 0.76
CA ASN A 75 8.42 -25.90 0.08
C ASN A 75 9.70 -25.73 -0.76
N ASN A 76 10.15 -26.84 -1.38
CA ASN A 76 11.35 -26.84 -2.22
C ASN A 76 11.21 -26.03 -3.50
N GLU A 77 10.00 -25.75 -3.96
CA GLU A 77 9.69 -24.93 -5.13
C GLU A 77 9.66 -23.43 -4.78
N GLY A 78 9.73 -23.10 -3.49
CA GLY A 78 9.69 -21.75 -2.95
C GLY A 78 8.30 -21.23 -2.63
N ASP A 79 7.25 -22.07 -2.77
CA ASP A 79 5.91 -21.70 -2.34
C ASP A 79 5.84 -21.54 -0.83
N VAL A 80 5.13 -20.53 -0.41
CA VAL A 80 4.90 -20.22 1.00
C VAL A 80 3.48 -20.65 1.40
N TYR A 81 3.38 -21.44 2.44
CA TYR A 81 2.11 -21.87 3.02
C TYR A 81 1.96 -21.22 4.39
N ILE A 82 0.84 -20.57 4.62
CA ILE A 82 0.55 -19.85 5.86
C ILE A 82 -0.86 -20.23 6.32
N GLY A 83 -0.93 -20.85 7.49
CA GLY A 83 -2.19 -21.25 8.12
C GLY A 83 -2.73 -20.20 9.06
N GLY A 84 -4.03 -20.15 9.16
CA GLY A 84 -4.77 -19.32 10.10
C GLY A 84 -6.12 -19.95 10.47
N VAL A 85 -6.86 -19.28 11.31
CA VAL A 85 -8.15 -19.76 11.85
C VAL A 85 -9.17 -20.03 10.74
N LYS A 86 -9.15 -19.23 9.66
CA LYS A 86 -10.08 -19.36 8.53
C LYS A 86 -9.57 -20.24 7.40
N GLY A 87 -8.44 -20.94 7.58
CA GLY A 87 -7.86 -21.81 6.58
C GLY A 87 -6.41 -21.50 6.26
N MET A 88 -5.93 -22.06 5.16
CA MET A 88 -4.54 -21.94 4.73
C MET A 88 -4.45 -21.15 3.41
N LEU A 89 -3.48 -20.27 3.34
CA LEU A 89 -3.08 -19.55 2.13
C LEU A 89 -1.84 -20.21 1.53
N ARG A 90 -1.86 -20.47 0.21
CA ARG A 90 -0.66 -20.79 -0.57
C ARG A 90 -0.28 -19.58 -1.39
N ILE A 91 0.95 -19.18 -1.29
CA ILE A 91 1.54 -18.09 -2.08
C ILE A 91 2.55 -18.71 -3.03
N ASP A 92 2.37 -18.48 -4.31
CA ASP A 92 3.29 -18.96 -5.35
C ASP A 92 4.70 -18.35 -5.11
N GLY A 93 5.70 -19.23 -5.05
CA GLY A 93 7.09 -18.81 -4.85
C GLY A 93 7.62 -17.91 -5.97
N GLN A 94 6.99 -17.90 -7.13
CA GLN A 94 7.34 -17.03 -8.26
C GLN A 94 6.58 -15.71 -8.27
N LEU A 95 5.65 -15.52 -7.32
CA LEU A 95 4.85 -14.30 -7.27
C LEU A 95 5.74 -13.05 -7.20
N LEU A 96 5.65 -12.25 -8.23
CA LEU A 96 6.22 -10.91 -8.23
C LEU A 96 5.20 -9.98 -7.57
N LEU A 97 5.53 -9.52 -6.39
CA LEU A 97 4.79 -8.41 -5.80
C LEU A 97 5.20 -7.16 -6.58
N ASN A 98 4.36 -6.76 -7.49
CA ASN A 98 4.54 -5.47 -8.14
C ASN A 98 4.43 -4.40 -7.07
N THR A 99 5.55 -3.80 -6.71
CA THR A 99 5.58 -2.54 -5.95
C THR A 99 5.20 -1.39 -6.87
N SER A 100 4.46 -1.75 -7.92
CA SER A 100 4.21 -0.94 -9.07
C SER A 100 3.81 0.45 -8.68
N GLU A 101 4.46 1.34 -9.38
CA GLU A 101 3.92 2.57 -9.91
C GLU A 101 2.87 3.21 -9.01
N MET A 102 3.22 4.36 -8.47
CA MET A 102 2.19 5.22 -7.89
C MET A 102 1.01 5.19 -8.84
N PRO A 103 -0.19 4.84 -8.38
CA PRO A 103 -1.33 4.74 -9.25
C PRO A 103 -1.47 6.04 -10.00
N GLU A 104 -1.62 5.96 -11.32
CA GLU A 104 -1.79 7.13 -12.15
C GLU A 104 -3.07 7.84 -11.72
N LEU A 105 -2.90 9.06 -11.20
CA LEU A 105 -4.03 9.90 -10.83
C LEU A 105 -4.59 10.55 -12.08
N GLN A 106 -5.87 10.37 -12.31
CA GLN A 106 -6.60 11.03 -13.38
C GLN A 106 -7.45 12.15 -12.78
N LEU A 107 -7.28 13.37 -13.29
CA LEU A 107 -8.16 14.46 -12.99
C LEU A 107 -9.47 14.25 -13.75
N LEU A 108 -10.57 14.09 -13.05
CA LEU A 108 -11.89 13.88 -13.64
C LEU A 108 -12.59 15.19 -13.94
N ASP A 109 -12.56 16.12 -13.00
CA ASP A 109 -13.27 17.38 -13.11
C ASP A 109 -12.72 18.45 -12.16
N ILE A 110 -12.88 19.70 -12.53
CA ILE A 110 -12.75 20.85 -11.63
C ILE A 110 -14.10 21.59 -11.66
N ILE A 111 -14.71 21.72 -10.49
CA ILE A 111 -15.98 22.41 -10.33
C ILE A 111 -15.70 23.74 -9.64
N ILE A 112 -16.13 24.84 -10.25
CA ILE A 112 -15.96 26.21 -9.74
C ILE A 112 -17.35 26.77 -9.47
N ASN A 113 -17.64 27.12 -8.23
CA ASN A 113 -18.93 27.67 -7.79
C ASN A 113 -20.13 26.77 -8.23
N GLY A 114 -19.93 25.45 -8.26
CA GLY A 114 -20.94 24.47 -8.65
C GLY A 114 -21.01 24.16 -10.14
N GLU A 115 -20.25 24.84 -11.00
CA GLU A 115 -20.20 24.59 -12.43
C GLU A 115 -18.93 23.84 -12.84
N SER A 116 -19.06 22.81 -13.71
CA SER A 116 -17.92 22.06 -14.23
C SER A 116 -17.08 22.92 -15.19
N ALA A 117 -15.77 22.92 -14.94
CA ALA A 117 -14.80 23.57 -15.81
C ALA A 117 -14.08 22.57 -16.74
N GLN A 118 -14.65 21.38 -16.96
CA GLN A 118 -14.05 20.29 -17.74
C GLN A 118 -13.63 20.72 -19.15
N ASN A 119 -14.41 21.56 -19.81
CA ASN A 119 -14.08 22.09 -21.13
C ASN A 119 -12.83 22.97 -21.15
N LYS A 120 -12.44 23.53 -19.99
CA LYS A 120 -11.24 24.37 -19.86
C LYS A 120 -9.98 23.53 -19.58
N LEU A 121 -10.14 22.29 -19.12
CA LEU A 121 -9.02 21.38 -18.83
C LEU A 121 -8.28 20.91 -20.08
N TYR A 122 -8.98 20.85 -21.21
CA TYR A 122 -8.41 20.39 -22.49
C TYR A 122 -7.84 21.53 -23.34
N SER A 123 -7.93 22.78 -22.87
CA SER A 123 -7.32 23.92 -23.53
C SER A 123 -5.86 24.11 -23.05
N HIS A 124 -4.95 24.42 -23.96
CA HIS A 124 -3.57 24.74 -23.63
C HIS A 124 -3.37 26.27 -23.60
N PRO A 125 -2.69 26.81 -22.56
CA PRO A 125 -2.13 26.16 -21.39
C PRO A 125 -3.21 25.76 -20.39
N ALA A 126 -2.98 24.67 -19.65
CA ALA A 126 -3.91 24.15 -18.66
C ALA A 126 -3.91 25.00 -17.37
N ALA A 127 -4.25 26.27 -17.51
CA ALA A 127 -4.39 27.21 -16.40
C ALA A 127 -5.83 27.73 -16.34
N ILE A 128 -6.47 27.56 -15.20
CA ILE A 128 -7.81 28.07 -14.95
C ILE A 128 -7.70 29.27 -14.01
N SER A 129 -8.10 30.42 -14.49
CA SER A 129 -8.21 31.61 -13.64
C SER A 129 -9.56 31.61 -12.93
N VAL A 130 -9.53 31.73 -11.62
CA VAL A 130 -10.74 31.77 -10.78
C VAL A 130 -10.75 33.03 -9.92
N PRO A 131 -11.92 33.62 -9.63
CA PRO A 131 -12.03 34.68 -8.63
C PRO A 131 -11.53 34.20 -7.27
N TRP A 132 -10.97 35.08 -6.47
CA TRP A 132 -10.34 34.76 -5.19
C TRP A 132 -11.30 34.15 -4.15
N ASP A 133 -12.59 34.42 -4.25
CA ASP A 133 -13.67 33.96 -3.36
C ASP A 133 -14.40 32.73 -3.90
N SER A 134 -13.85 32.07 -4.94
CA SER A 134 -14.48 30.92 -5.57
C SER A 134 -14.37 29.66 -4.70
N ASN A 135 -15.44 28.89 -4.68
CA ASN A 135 -15.42 27.54 -4.15
C ASN A 135 -14.96 26.58 -5.25
N ILE A 136 -13.86 25.86 -5.01
CA ILE A 136 -13.26 24.95 -5.97
C ILE A 136 -13.36 23.52 -5.44
N THR A 137 -13.94 22.63 -6.24
CA THR A 137 -13.93 21.19 -6.01
C THR A 137 -13.13 20.49 -7.09
N ILE A 138 -12.09 19.75 -6.70
CA ILE A 138 -11.27 18.96 -7.62
C ILE A 138 -11.66 17.50 -7.46
N ARG A 139 -12.07 16.85 -8.56
CA ARG A 139 -12.39 15.43 -8.60
C ARG A 139 -11.24 14.68 -9.25
N ILE A 140 -10.65 13.76 -8.49
CA ILE A 140 -9.57 12.89 -8.96
C ILE A 140 -9.97 11.43 -8.82
N MET A 141 -9.42 10.59 -9.67
CA MET A 141 -9.56 9.14 -9.61
C MET A 141 -8.19 8.48 -9.80
N SER A 142 -7.96 7.42 -9.07
CA SER A 142 -6.84 6.52 -9.32
C SER A 142 -7.27 5.48 -10.36
N LYS A 143 -6.41 5.24 -11.36
CA LYS A 143 -6.62 4.18 -12.38
C LYS A 143 -6.45 2.76 -11.83
N GLU A 144 -6.16 2.62 -10.55
CA GLU A 144 -5.99 1.32 -9.93
C GLU A 144 -7.33 0.56 -9.90
N GLU A 145 -7.36 -0.65 -10.44
CA GLU A 145 -8.57 -1.48 -10.53
C GLU A 145 -9.04 -2.04 -9.18
N ASP A 146 -8.27 -1.84 -8.10
CA ASP A 146 -8.61 -2.36 -6.79
C ASP A 146 -9.70 -1.54 -6.09
N ILE A 147 -10.95 -1.91 -6.38
CA ILE A 147 -12.15 -1.29 -5.80
C ILE A 147 -12.34 -1.58 -4.30
N PHE A 148 -11.62 -2.55 -3.74
CA PHE A 148 -11.75 -2.96 -2.34
C PHE A 148 -10.75 -2.28 -1.40
N ARG A 149 -9.73 -1.61 -1.92
CA ARG A 149 -8.81 -0.83 -1.11
C ARG A 149 -9.38 0.53 -0.76
N LYS A 150 -9.47 0.82 0.53
CA LYS A 150 -9.70 2.21 0.97
C LYS A 150 -8.51 3.06 0.48
N LYS A 151 -8.77 3.93 -0.47
CA LYS A 151 -7.77 4.85 -1.00
C LYS A 151 -7.70 6.08 -0.09
N VAL A 152 -6.50 6.43 0.30
CA VAL A 152 -6.22 7.66 1.05
C VAL A 152 -5.41 8.56 0.13
N TYR A 153 -5.91 9.75 -0.09
CA TYR A 153 -5.24 10.75 -0.92
C TYR A 153 -4.57 11.78 -0.02
N ARG A 154 -3.35 12.14 -0.39
CA ARG A 154 -2.64 13.28 0.22
C ARG A 154 -2.54 14.40 -0.79
N TYR A 155 -2.90 15.59 -0.39
CA TYR A 155 -2.78 16.76 -1.23
C TYR A 155 -2.32 17.98 -0.45
N ARG A 156 -1.74 18.93 -1.15
CA ARG A 156 -1.42 20.28 -0.63
C ARG A 156 -1.68 21.30 -1.72
N ILE A 157 -1.98 22.51 -1.32
CA ILE A 157 -2.17 23.63 -2.25
C ILE A 157 -0.99 24.57 -2.04
N GLU A 158 -0.11 24.66 -3.04
CA GLU A 158 1.07 25.53 -2.98
C GLU A 158 0.63 27.00 -2.86
N GLY A 159 1.26 27.73 -1.95
CA GLY A 159 0.92 29.12 -1.66
C GLY A 159 -0.24 29.32 -0.68
N LEU A 160 -0.97 28.24 -0.31
CA LEU A 160 -2.05 28.30 0.67
C LEU A 160 -1.76 27.47 1.92
N ASN A 161 -1.18 26.29 1.76
CA ASN A 161 -0.89 25.37 2.85
C ASN A 161 0.38 24.55 2.55
N ASP A 162 1.35 24.61 3.46
CA ASP A 162 2.60 23.85 3.35
C ASP A 162 2.50 22.40 3.86
N GLN A 163 1.41 22.08 4.57
CA GLN A 163 1.17 20.73 5.10
C GLN A 163 0.28 19.93 4.17
N TYR A 164 0.55 18.61 4.09
CA TYR A 164 -0.32 17.69 3.40
C TYR A 164 -1.61 17.43 4.20
N ILE A 165 -2.73 17.44 3.51
CA ILE A 165 -4.04 17.08 4.02
C ILE A 165 -4.36 15.66 3.51
N GLU A 166 -4.87 14.80 4.37
CA GLU A 166 -5.35 13.47 4.03
C GLU A 166 -6.89 13.47 3.93
N SER A 167 -7.43 12.78 2.91
CA SER A 167 -8.88 12.62 2.73
C SER A 167 -9.24 11.16 2.47
#